data_89d117cf2dbce212a412c7bf6f30ab7d
#
_entry.id   89d117cf2dbce212a412c7bf6f30ab7d
#
_cell.length_a   1.000
_cell.length_b   1.000
_cell.length_c   1.000
_cell.angle_alpha   90.00
_cell.angle_beta   90.00
_cell.angle_gamma   90.00
#
_symmetry.space_group_name_H-M   'P 1'
#
loop_
_entity.id
_entity.type
_entity.pdbx_description
1 polymer ?
#
loop_
_entity_poly.entity_id
_entity_poly.type
_entity_poly.pdbx_seq_one_letter_code
_entity_poly.pdbx_strand_id
1 'polypeptide(L)'
;MKYIQGVRDQAGSGMLSRKQSTGGDEHMRKNSDRHISKKRIFIFVLTMLFAAAFSLQGCGQRSTKISIGTAGVGGNYYSFGRAYAQVMMQDMKDTDVQARVTTGSGANLRMLTSEKPELDLAIVQSDLLAQNLVSRGTSSEGTSGVKAIAGMYIEAVQIVVRRDSGIQTVSDLRGKLISVGEAESGTESDALMILRASGLADGMYRMRNLNYGASVQALAEGKIDAFFCTMGVPMTAIATTAKKIPLNLVSLSDEEIDKVTARQPWYVPCTVPAGAYNGMDRDVHTIGVKAVLVGSESLSQDLVKRITGSLFDHADELQYSVTVDYRPEPSEAVKDLPIPLHDGARAWYQENGIAVPEP
;
A
#
# COMPACT_ATOMS: atom_id res chain seq x y z
N MET A 1 -50.72 -13.49 -14.38
CA MET A 1 -51.39 -14.81 -14.56
C MET A 1 -50.93 -15.65 -13.39
N LYS A 2 -51.76 -15.76 -12.37
CA LYS A 2 -52.72 -16.83 -12.10
C LYS A 2 -52.01 -18.16 -11.83
N TYR A 3 -52.10 -18.93 -10.76
CA TYR A 3 -53.15 -19.10 -9.73
C TYR A 3 -52.57 -20.15 -8.77
N ILE A 4 -52.65 -20.04 -7.47
CA ILE A 4 -53.71 -20.45 -6.53
C ILE A 4 -53.52 -21.89 -6.02
N GLN A 5 -53.30 -22.04 -4.69
CA GLN A 5 -54.23 -22.52 -3.68
C GLN A 5 -54.52 -24.04 -3.77
N GLY A 6 -54.61 -24.77 -2.74
CA GLY A 6 -55.21 -24.69 -1.42
C GLY A 6 -55.23 -26.08 -0.81
N VAL A 7 -55.38 -26.09 0.43
CA VAL A 7 -56.55 -26.46 1.27
C VAL A 7 -56.46 -27.87 1.87
N ARG A 8 -56.31 -27.94 3.24
CA ARG A 8 -57.33 -28.40 4.25
C ARG A 8 -57.74 -29.87 4.15
N ASP A 9 -57.91 -30.57 5.12
CA ASP A 9 -58.43 -30.67 6.45
C ASP A 9 -58.63 -32.13 6.85
N GLN A 10 -58.67 -32.49 8.02
CA GLN A 10 -59.57 -33.05 9.05
C GLN A 10 -59.02 -34.31 9.69
N ALA A 11 -58.87 -34.41 10.96
CA ALA A 11 -59.83 -34.47 12.08
C ALA A 11 -60.46 -35.85 12.30
N GLY A 12 -60.44 -36.29 13.55
CA GLY A 12 -61.28 -37.33 14.10
C GLY A 12 -60.55 -38.23 15.08
N SER A 13 -60.57 -38.05 16.37
CA SER A 13 -61.59 -38.27 17.40
C SER A 13 -61.84 -39.74 17.75
N GLY A 14 -61.83 -40.06 19.02
CA GLY A 14 -62.42 -41.24 19.66
C GLY A 14 -61.59 -41.76 20.79
N MET A 15 -61.73 -41.46 22.00
CA MET A 15 -62.69 -41.56 23.07
C MET A 15 -62.85 -43.00 23.65
N LEU A 16 -62.63 -43.03 24.97
CA LEU A 16 -63.18 -43.93 26.00
C LEU A 16 -62.61 -45.35 26.12
N SER A 17 -62.22 -45.89 27.28
CA SER A 17 -62.98 -46.07 28.54
C SER A 17 -62.13 -46.77 29.60
N ARG A 18 -62.09 -46.24 30.78
CA ARG A 18 -62.33 -46.78 32.13
C ARG A 18 -62.20 -48.28 32.41
N LYS A 19 -61.37 -48.68 33.38
CA LYS A 19 -61.89 -49.28 34.64
C LYS A 19 -60.79 -49.43 35.72
N GLN A 20 -61.25 -49.12 36.89
CA GLN A 20 -60.67 -49.29 38.22
C GLN A 20 -60.42 -50.76 38.58
N SER A 21 -59.45 -51.00 39.49
CA SER A 21 -59.70 -51.69 40.78
C SER A 21 -58.39 -51.97 41.52
N THR A 22 -58.23 -51.32 42.63
CA THR A 22 -58.06 -51.79 44.00
C THR A 22 -56.84 -52.70 44.37
N GLY A 23 -56.17 -52.15 45.37
CA GLY A 23 -55.87 -52.92 46.59
C GLY A 23 -54.42 -53.30 46.88
N GLY A 24 -53.92 -52.72 47.94
CA GLY A 24 -53.15 -53.38 48.96
C GLY A 24 -51.64 -53.62 48.68
N ASP A 25 -50.81 -52.97 49.29
CA ASP A 25 -50.14 -53.27 50.52
C ASP A 25 -48.93 -52.29 50.73
N GLU A 26 -48.98 -51.74 51.87
CA GLU A 26 -47.91 -50.98 52.52
C GLU A 26 -46.72 -51.83 52.88
N HIS A 27 -45.66 -51.16 53.04
CA HIS A 27 -44.49 -51.40 53.87
C HIS A 27 -43.17 -51.76 53.17
N MET A 28 -42.26 -50.94 53.54
CA MET A 28 -40.83 -51.14 53.59
C MET A 28 -40.02 -51.20 52.27
N ARG A 29 -39.61 -50.01 51.85
CA ARG A 29 -38.17 -49.76 51.56
C ARG A 29 -37.81 -48.30 51.73
N LYS A 30 -37.49 -48.01 52.99
CA LYS A 30 -36.83 -46.77 53.37
C LYS A 30 -35.40 -46.72 52.90
N ASN A 31 -35.05 -45.55 52.34
CA ASN A 31 -33.73 -44.92 52.44
C ASN A 31 -32.51 -45.72 51.92
N SER A 32 -32.21 -45.54 50.67
CA SER A 32 -30.81 -45.70 50.21
C SER A 32 -30.43 -44.85 49.02
N ASP A 33 -30.94 -43.64 48.84
CA ASP A 33 -30.43 -42.82 47.74
C ASP A 33 -30.50 -41.29 47.99
N ARG A 34 -29.96 -40.88 49.14
CA ARG A 34 -29.74 -39.42 49.38
C ARG A 34 -28.46 -39.12 50.12
N HIS A 35 -27.37 -39.78 49.75
CA HIS A 35 -26.04 -39.33 50.11
C HIS A 35 -25.14 -39.34 48.88
N ILE A 36 -25.56 -38.66 47.81
CA ILE A 36 -24.57 -38.13 46.87
C ILE A 36 -23.79 -37.10 47.72
N SER A 37 -22.68 -37.59 48.24
CA SER A 37 -21.83 -36.90 49.18
C SER A 37 -21.60 -35.49 48.66
N LYS A 38 -21.90 -34.47 49.47
CA LYS A 38 -21.58 -33.06 49.20
C LYS A 38 -20.16 -32.88 48.67
N LYS A 39 -19.25 -33.80 49.00
CA LYS A 39 -17.92 -33.91 48.42
C LYS A 39 -17.90 -34.22 46.91
N ARG A 40 -18.80 -35.05 46.38
CA ARG A 40 -18.85 -35.38 44.94
C ARG A 40 -19.44 -34.21 44.14
N ILE A 41 -20.43 -33.50 44.68
CA ILE A 41 -20.98 -32.30 44.08
C ILE A 41 -19.93 -31.17 44.10
N PHE A 42 -19.19 -31.02 45.22
CA PHE A 42 -18.12 -30.04 45.35
C PHE A 42 -16.96 -30.34 44.37
N ILE A 43 -16.58 -31.60 44.19
CA ILE A 43 -15.55 -31.98 43.21
C ILE A 43 -16.04 -31.74 41.78
N PHE A 44 -17.31 -31.99 41.45
CA PHE A 44 -17.88 -31.76 40.14
C PHE A 44 -17.99 -30.27 39.82
N VAL A 45 -18.38 -29.45 40.80
CA VAL A 45 -18.40 -27.98 40.65
C VAL A 45 -16.98 -27.41 40.56
N LEU A 46 -16.04 -27.95 41.30
CA LEU A 46 -14.64 -27.54 41.23
C LEU A 46 -13.98 -27.90 39.91
N THR A 47 -14.29 -29.08 39.33
CA THR A 47 -13.80 -29.49 38.01
C THR A 47 -14.48 -28.69 36.89
N MET A 48 -15.76 -28.35 37.01
CA MET A 48 -16.42 -27.45 36.07
C MET A 48 -15.87 -26.00 36.13
N LEU A 49 -15.59 -25.49 37.32
CA LEU A 49 -14.95 -24.20 37.53
C LEU A 49 -13.51 -24.19 36.96
N PHE A 50 -12.77 -25.29 37.15
CA PHE A 50 -11.42 -25.43 36.57
C PHE A 50 -11.46 -25.57 35.04
N ALA A 51 -12.42 -26.32 34.48
CA ALA A 51 -12.64 -26.40 33.04
C ALA A 51 -13.10 -25.07 32.43
N ALA A 52 -13.96 -24.31 33.14
CA ALA A 52 -14.38 -22.97 32.75
C ALA A 52 -13.23 -21.95 32.83
N ALA A 53 -12.33 -22.07 33.82
CA ALA A 53 -11.14 -21.23 33.92
C ALA A 53 -10.12 -21.51 32.81
N PHE A 54 -10.01 -22.76 32.34
CA PHE A 54 -9.18 -23.11 31.18
C PHE A 54 -9.80 -22.66 29.84
N SER A 55 -11.14 -22.56 29.76
CA SER A 55 -11.83 -22.08 28.55
C SER A 55 -11.78 -20.57 28.39
N LEU A 56 -11.42 -19.83 29.44
CA LEU A 56 -11.25 -18.36 29.44
C LEU A 56 -9.82 -17.92 29.09
N GLN A 57 -8.89 -18.84 28.93
CA GLN A 57 -7.56 -18.59 28.37
C GLN A 57 -7.50 -18.72 26.84
N GLY A 58 -8.61 -18.55 26.15
CA GLY A 58 -8.64 -18.10 24.80
C GLY A 58 -8.09 -16.67 24.78
N CYS A 59 -6.79 -16.51 24.96
CA CYS A 59 -6.07 -15.30 24.60
C CYS A 59 -6.39 -15.06 23.12
N GLY A 60 -7.33 -14.19 22.85
CA GLY A 60 -7.41 -13.51 21.57
C GLY A 60 -6.06 -12.82 21.42
N GLN A 61 -5.14 -13.49 20.75
CA GLN A 61 -3.85 -12.94 20.37
C GLN A 61 -4.18 -11.67 19.62
N ARG A 62 -4.01 -10.51 20.28
CA ARG A 62 -4.21 -9.23 19.60
C ARG A 62 -3.20 -9.18 18.48
N SER A 63 -3.67 -9.37 17.25
CA SER A 63 -2.81 -9.19 16.09
C SER A 63 -2.30 -7.75 16.08
N THR A 64 -1.00 -7.60 15.88
CA THR A 64 -0.41 -6.29 15.62
C THR A 64 -0.94 -5.79 14.29
N LYS A 65 -1.56 -4.62 14.26
CA LYS A 65 -2.03 -4.02 13.02
C LYS A 65 -0.92 -3.18 12.42
N ILE A 66 -0.68 -3.37 11.13
CA ILE A 66 0.32 -2.61 10.36
C ILE A 66 -0.38 -2.05 9.13
N SER A 67 -0.25 -0.75 8.91
CA SER A 67 -0.79 -0.07 7.74
C SER A 67 0.34 0.40 6.83
N ILE A 68 0.25 0.10 5.53
CA ILE A 68 1.21 0.50 4.50
C ILE A 68 0.54 1.54 3.61
N GLY A 69 1.01 2.79 3.64
CA GLY A 69 0.61 3.83 2.70
C GLY A 69 1.15 3.55 1.30
N THR A 70 0.27 3.58 0.31
CA THR A 70 0.61 3.29 -1.08
C THR A 70 0.36 4.50 -1.97
N ALA A 71 -0.41 4.36 -3.03
CA ALA A 71 -0.90 5.42 -3.90
C ALA A 71 -2.23 5.00 -4.51
N GLY A 72 -2.66 5.66 -5.58
CA GLY A 72 -3.86 5.28 -6.33
C GLY A 72 -3.79 3.85 -6.88
N VAL A 73 -4.94 3.20 -7.00
CA VAL A 73 -5.09 1.76 -7.37
C VAL A 73 -4.39 1.38 -8.68
N GLY A 74 -4.19 2.33 -9.60
CA GLY A 74 -3.50 2.09 -10.88
C GLY A 74 -1.98 2.20 -10.82
N GLY A 75 -1.39 2.49 -9.66
CA GLY A 75 0.05 2.69 -9.48
C GLY A 75 0.79 1.45 -8.95
N ASN A 76 2.10 1.40 -9.18
CA ASN A 76 2.97 0.33 -8.71
C ASN A 76 3.03 0.24 -7.19
N TYR A 77 2.96 1.36 -6.46
CA TYR A 77 2.95 1.36 -4.99
C TYR A 77 1.80 0.54 -4.41
N TYR A 78 0.60 0.67 -5.00
CA TYR A 78 -0.56 -0.08 -4.55
C TYR A 78 -0.41 -1.59 -4.83
N SER A 79 0.02 -1.94 -6.03
CA SER A 79 0.23 -3.34 -6.42
C SER A 79 1.29 -4.00 -5.54
N PHE A 80 2.45 -3.34 -5.38
CA PHE A 80 3.53 -3.80 -4.51
C PHE A 80 3.09 -3.88 -3.05
N GLY A 81 2.50 -2.81 -2.51
CA GLY A 81 2.09 -2.76 -1.11
C GLY A 81 1.09 -3.86 -0.74
N ARG A 82 0.17 -4.21 -1.67
CA ARG A 82 -0.74 -5.35 -1.48
C ARG A 82 -0.02 -6.69 -1.46
N ALA A 83 0.87 -6.93 -2.41
CA ALA A 83 1.66 -8.16 -2.45
C ALA A 83 2.55 -8.27 -1.21
N TYR A 84 3.19 -7.17 -0.83
CA TYR A 84 4.05 -7.12 0.35
C TYR A 84 3.27 -7.33 1.66
N ALA A 85 2.10 -6.73 1.82
CA ALA A 85 1.23 -7.00 2.96
C ALA A 85 0.89 -8.49 3.06
N GLN A 86 0.71 -9.16 1.94
CA GLN A 86 0.37 -10.57 1.87
C GLN A 86 1.53 -11.47 2.33
N VAL A 87 2.75 -11.24 1.84
CA VAL A 87 3.93 -12.00 2.26
C VAL A 87 4.30 -11.73 3.73
N MET A 88 4.18 -10.47 4.19
CA MET A 88 4.36 -10.15 5.61
C MET A 88 3.43 -10.96 6.53
N MET A 89 2.16 -11.14 6.16
CA MET A 89 1.21 -11.96 6.92
C MET A 89 1.49 -13.48 6.81
N GLN A 90 2.22 -13.91 5.78
CA GLN A 90 2.70 -15.30 5.71
C GLN A 90 3.77 -15.57 6.76
N ASP A 91 4.71 -14.64 6.94
CA ASP A 91 5.84 -14.76 7.87
C ASP A 91 5.47 -14.41 9.31
N MET A 92 4.59 -13.42 9.46
CA MET A 92 4.20 -12.84 10.76
C MET A 92 2.74 -13.13 11.04
N LYS A 93 2.43 -14.37 11.49
CA LYS A 93 1.06 -14.86 11.75
C LYS A 93 0.30 -14.06 12.82
N ASP A 94 1.02 -13.30 13.63
CA ASP A 94 0.51 -12.43 14.69
C ASP A 94 0.23 -11.01 14.22
N THR A 95 0.31 -10.74 12.90
CA THR A 95 0.09 -9.41 12.30
C THR A 95 -1.09 -9.40 11.33
N ASP A 96 -1.79 -8.27 11.29
CA ASP A 96 -2.78 -7.90 10.28
C ASP A 96 -2.22 -6.72 9.49
N VAL A 97 -1.81 -6.94 8.26
CA VAL A 97 -1.15 -5.94 7.42
C VAL A 97 -2.08 -5.46 6.32
N GLN A 98 -2.28 -4.15 6.22
CA GLN A 98 -3.21 -3.55 5.27
C GLN A 98 -2.52 -2.52 4.37
N ALA A 99 -2.54 -2.74 3.07
CA ALA A 99 -2.16 -1.74 2.09
C ALA A 99 -3.30 -0.71 1.94
N ARG A 100 -3.01 0.55 2.25
CA ARG A 100 -3.97 1.66 2.19
C ARG A 100 -3.77 2.49 0.93
N VAL A 101 -4.86 2.73 0.23
CA VAL A 101 -4.88 3.66 -0.90
C VAL A 101 -4.73 5.08 -0.36
N THR A 102 -3.81 5.84 -0.96
CA THR A 102 -3.57 7.26 -0.67
C THR A 102 -3.42 8.02 -1.99
N THR A 103 -3.18 9.31 -1.93
CA THR A 103 -2.84 10.10 -3.13
C THR A 103 -1.35 10.01 -3.49
N GLY A 104 -0.50 9.40 -2.66
CA GLY A 104 0.92 9.14 -2.94
C GLY A 104 1.86 9.73 -1.90
N SER A 105 3.08 10.04 -2.33
CA SER A 105 4.24 10.26 -1.45
C SER A 105 4.06 11.38 -0.42
N GLY A 106 3.51 12.53 -0.80
CA GLY A 106 3.29 13.64 0.13
C GLY A 106 2.24 13.32 1.18
N ALA A 107 1.10 12.74 0.76
CA ALA A 107 0.07 12.27 1.68
C ALA A 107 0.61 11.19 2.63
N ASN A 108 1.41 10.25 2.12
CA ASN A 108 2.05 9.21 2.91
C ASN A 108 2.95 9.79 4.01
N LEU A 109 3.80 10.76 3.65
CA LEU A 109 4.65 11.46 4.62
C LEU A 109 3.83 12.18 5.68
N ARG A 110 2.81 12.91 5.27
CA ARG A 110 1.92 13.61 6.21
C ARG A 110 1.25 12.65 7.18
N MET A 111 0.75 11.51 6.69
CA MET A 111 0.08 10.48 7.52
C MET A 111 1.04 9.74 8.45
N LEU A 112 2.30 9.50 8.03
CA LEU A 112 3.35 8.90 8.87
C LEU A 112 3.81 9.85 9.99
N THR A 113 3.85 11.17 9.72
CA THR A 113 4.51 12.16 10.59
C THR A 113 3.53 13.05 11.35
N SER A 114 2.23 12.75 11.28
CA SER A 114 1.20 13.47 12.05
C SER A 114 1.33 13.16 13.56
N GLU A 115 0.76 14.02 14.41
CA GLU A 115 0.73 13.80 15.87
C GLU A 115 0.08 12.46 16.26
N LYS A 116 -0.85 11.99 15.43
CA LYS A 116 -1.47 10.66 15.55
C LYS A 116 -1.25 9.94 14.22
N PRO A 117 -0.14 9.22 14.06
CA PRO A 117 0.17 8.55 12.81
C PRO A 117 -0.96 7.62 12.36
N GLU A 118 -1.33 7.73 11.09
CA GLU A 118 -2.35 6.90 10.46
C GLU A 118 -1.74 5.73 9.68
N LEU A 119 -0.43 5.78 9.47
CA LEU A 119 0.37 4.77 8.78
C LEU A 119 1.56 4.36 9.64
N ASP A 120 1.95 3.11 9.51
CA ASP A 120 3.15 2.54 10.11
C ASP A 120 4.29 2.49 9.10
N LEU A 121 3.98 2.13 7.87
CA LEU A 121 4.88 2.01 6.72
C LEU A 121 4.31 2.80 5.54
N ALA A 122 5.16 3.17 4.59
CA ALA A 122 4.73 3.72 3.32
C ALA A 122 5.78 3.55 2.22
N ILE A 123 5.36 3.73 0.97
CA ILE A 123 6.27 3.91 -0.17
C ILE A 123 6.25 5.39 -0.53
N VAL A 124 7.44 5.99 -0.64
CA VAL A 124 7.63 7.44 -0.82
C VAL A 124 8.79 7.68 -1.80
N GLN A 125 8.68 8.71 -2.61
CA GLN A 125 9.76 9.15 -3.48
C GLN A 125 10.92 9.77 -2.70
N SER A 126 12.14 9.54 -3.14
CA SER A 126 13.38 9.98 -2.49
C SER A 126 13.50 11.51 -2.40
N ASP A 127 13.01 12.25 -3.39
CA ASP A 127 13.01 13.72 -3.40
C ASP A 127 12.15 14.30 -2.28
N LEU A 128 10.93 13.77 -2.09
CA LEU A 128 10.02 14.20 -1.04
C LEU A 128 10.52 13.81 0.36
N LEU A 129 11.22 12.69 0.49
CA LEU A 129 11.91 12.33 1.73
C LEU A 129 12.99 13.35 2.09
N ALA A 130 13.82 13.74 1.11
CA ALA A 130 14.85 14.76 1.30
C ALA A 130 14.24 16.13 1.65
N GLN A 131 13.18 16.55 0.96
CA GLN A 131 12.48 17.80 1.24
C GLN A 131 11.85 17.80 2.64
N ASN A 132 11.33 16.69 3.10
CA ASN A 132 10.76 16.54 4.45
C ASN A 132 11.82 16.76 5.53
N LEU A 133 13.04 16.24 5.35
CA LEU A 133 14.17 16.49 6.25
C LEU A 133 14.47 17.98 6.36
N VAL A 134 14.63 18.65 5.21
CA VAL A 134 14.97 20.08 5.16
C VAL A 134 13.89 20.94 5.79
N SER A 135 12.62 20.67 5.50
CA SER A 135 11.48 21.46 6.02
C SER A 135 11.31 21.36 7.53
N ARG A 136 11.75 20.27 8.15
CA ARG A 136 11.71 20.07 9.60
C ARG A 136 12.92 20.65 10.34
N GLY A 137 13.88 21.25 9.62
CA GLY A 137 15.08 21.85 10.19
C GLY A 137 16.01 20.83 10.85
N THR A 138 15.87 19.57 10.48
CA THR A 138 16.70 18.49 11.00
C THR A 138 17.96 18.35 10.13
N SER A 139 19.14 18.40 10.76
CA SER A 139 20.36 17.87 10.19
C SER A 139 20.22 16.36 9.95
N SER A 140 21.12 15.76 9.20
CA SER A 140 21.13 14.30 8.90
C SER A 140 20.95 13.37 10.12
N GLU A 141 21.12 13.88 11.32
CA GLU A 141 20.94 13.17 12.59
C GLU A 141 19.56 13.45 13.25
N GLY A 142 18.78 14.40 12.73
CA GLY A 142 17.47 14.78 13.31
C GLY A 142 16.36 13.81 12.95
N THR A 143 15.47 13.58 13.92
CA THR A 143 14.34 12.67 13.77
C THR A 143 13.27 13.31 12.86
N SER A 144 13.15 12.83 11.64
CA SER A 144 12.06 13.20 10.74
C SER A 144 10.75 12.49 11.08
N GLY A 145 10.76 11.60 12.09
CA GLY A 145 9.68 10.69 12.40
C GLY A 145 9.58 9.50 11.42
N VAL A 146 10.43 9.49 10.39
CA VAL A 146 10.45 8.48 9.31
C VAL A 146 11.87 8.02 9.06
N LYS A 147 12.05 6.71 8.90
CA LYS A 147 13.33 6.07 8.57
C LYS A 147 13.17 5.18 7.34
N ALA A 148 14.23 5.03 6.56
CA ALA A 148 14.24 4.14 5.40
C ALA A 148 14.29 2.67 5.83
N ILE A 149 13.62 1.82 5.08
CA ILE A 149 13.73 0.36 5.21
C ILE A 149 14.49 -0.18 4.00
N ALA A 150 14.09 0.21 2.78
CA ALA A 150 14.72 -0.25 1.56
C ALA A 150 14.50 0.75 0.41
N GLY A 151 15.55 1.04 -0.35
CA GLY A 151 15.43 1.62 -1.68
C GLY A 151 14.83 0.58 -2.63
N MET A 152 14.00 1.05 -3.54
CA MET A 152 13.32 0.20 -4.51
C MET A 152 13.82 0.53 -5.93
N TYR A 153 12.93 0.70 -6.85
CA TYR A 153 13.21 0.99 -8.26
C TYR A 153 13.17 2.49 -8.55
N ILE A 154 13.72 2.86 -9.72
CA ILE A 154 13.61 4.21 -10.26
C ILE A 154 12.29 4.35 -11.03
N GLU A 155 11.60 5.43 -10.79
CA GLU A 155 10.37 5.83 -11.48
C GLU A 155 10.69 6.99 -12.43
N ALA A 156 10.38 6.80 -13.70
CA ALA A 156 10.55 7.86 -14.70
C ALA A 156 9.40 8.86 -14.65
N VAL A 157 9.71 10.13 -14.68
CA VAL A 157 8.70 11.17 -14.89
C VAL A 157 8.36 11.24 -16.36
N GLN A 158 7.11 10.97 -16.71
CA GLN A 158 6.63 10.93 -18.08
C GLN A 158 5.62 12.03 -18.32
N ILE A 159 5.79 12.79 -19.41
CA ILE A 159 4.87 13.84 -19.85
C ILE A 159 4.16 13.33 -21.10
N VAL A 160 2.92 12.94 -20.95
CA VAL A 160 2.14 12.27 -21.99
C VAL A 160 1.25 13.27 -22.71
N VAL A 161 1.29 13.24 -24.03
CA VAL A 161 0.50 14.11 -24.92
C VAL A 161 -0.11 13.29 -26.05
N ARG A 162 -1.12 13.83 -26.70
CA ARG A 162 -1.57 13.29 -27.98
C ARG A 162 -0.55 13.63 -29.06
N ARG A 163 -0.27 12.71 -29.98
CA ARG A 163 0.72 12.94 -31.05
C ARG A 163 0.34 14.11 -31.97
N ASP A 164 -0.95 14.33 -32.16
CA ASP A 164 -1.51 15.41 -32.98
C ASP A 164 -1.66 16.75 -32.23
N SER A 165 -1.21 16.85 -30.97
CA SER A 165 -1.34 18.06 -30.15
C SER A 165 -0.42 19.21 -30.55
N GLY A 166 0.66 18.93 -31.31
CA GLY A 166 1.72 19.88 -31.60
C GLY A 166 2.66 20.18 -30.43
N ILE A 167 2.47 19.55 -29.26
CA ILE A 167 3.33 19.70 -28.08
C ILE A 167 4.56 18.80 -28.25
N GLN A 168 5.74 19.38 -28.29
CA GLN A 168 7.01 18.68 -28.49
C GLN A 168 8.00 18.94 -27.34
N THR A 169 7.90 20.06 -26.66
CA THR A 169 8.76 20.50 -25.57
C THR A 169 7.93 20.86 -24.35
N VAL A 170 8.56 20.97 -23.17
CA VAL A 170 7.88 21.42 -21.95
C VAL A 170 7.37 22.86 -22.11
N SER A 171 8.09 23.72 -22.85
CA SER A 171 7.69 25.10 -23.12
C SER A 171 6.37 25.21 -23.88
N ASP A 172 6.00 24.21 -24.69
CA ASP A 172 4.73 24.15 -25.44
C ASP A 172 3.51 23.93 -24.52
N LEU A 173 3.74 23.59 -23.27
CA LEU A 173 2.70 23.49 -22.24
C LEU A 173 2.16 24.87 -21.79
N ARG A 174 2.78 25.96 -22.21
CA ARG A 174 2.28 27.33 -21.94
C ARG A 174 0.84 27.49 -22.46
N GLY A 175 -0.05 27.94 -21.57
CA GLY A 175 -1.47 28.12 -21.85
C GLY A 175 -2.30 26.84 -21.89
N LYS A 176 -1.67 25.69 -21.83
CA LYS A 176 -2.33 24.38 -21.89
C LYS A 176 -3.01 24.01 -20.57
N LEU A 177 -3.95 23.09 -20.65
CA LEU A 177 -4.59 22.45 -19.49
C LEU A 177 -3.95 21.08 -19.26
N ILE A 178 -3.24 20.94 -18.15
CA ILE A 178 -2.43 19.76 -17.85
C ILE A 178 -2.88 19.10 -16.54
N SER A 179 -2.82 17.77 -16.48
CA SER A 179 -2.94 17.04 -15.23
C SER A 179 -1.54 16.86 -14.64
N VAL A 180 -1.34 17.32 -13.41
CA VAL A 180 -0.06 17.25 -12.69
C VAL A 180 -0.01 16.09 -11.70
N GLY A 181 -0.98 15.18 -11.73
CA GLY A 181 -1.15 14.10 -10.74
C GLY A 181 -2.14 14.47 -9.64
N GLU A 182 -2.37 13.58 -8.72
CA GLU A 182 -3.24 13.82 -7.56
C GLU A 182 -2.59 14.84 -6.62
N ALA A 183 -3.41 15.61 -5.92
CA ALA A 183 -2.92 16.54 -4.90
C ALA A 183 -2.13 15.80 -3.81
N GLU A 184 -1.04 16.37 -3.36
CA GLU A 184 -0.09 15.75 -2.41
C GLU A 184 0.57 14.46 -2.96
N SER A 185 0.58 14.24 -4.28
CA SER A 185 1.34 13.13 -4.88
C SER A 185 2.79 13.51 -5.19
N GLY A 186 3.65 12.50 -5.33
CA GLY A 186 4.99 12.72 -5.86
C GLY A 186 4.97 13.24 -7.29
N THR A 187 4.05 12.75 -8.11
CA THR A 187 3.86 13.24 -9.49
C THR A 187 3.57 14.74 -9.55
N GLU A 188 2.78 15.28 -8.62
CA GLU A 188 2.53 16.72 -8.55
C GLU A 188 3.82 17.50 -8.24
N SER A 189 4.62 17.01 -7.27
CA SER A 189 5.93 17.60 -6.95
C SER A 189 6.86 17.63 -8.16
N ASP A 190 6.98 16.49 -8.85
CA ASP A 190 7.82 16.33 -10.03
C ASP A 190 7.38 17.22 -11.19
N ALA A 191 6.07 17.25 -11.47
CA ALA A 191 5.49 18.08 -12.51
C ALA A 191 5.79 19.57 -12.28
N LEU A 192 5.54 20.06 -11.06
CA LEU A 192 5.81 21.46 -10.70
C LEU A 192 7.31 21.78 -10.74
N MET A 193 8.17 20.83 -10.39
CA MET A 193 9.62 20.96 -10.49
C MET A 193 10.06 21.11 -11.94
N ILE A 194 9.64 20.25 -12.84
CA ILE A 194 9.97 20.29 -14.27
C ILE A 194 9.45 21.59 -14.91
N LEU A 195 8.18 21.94 -14.66
CA LEU A 195 7.58 23.16 -15.22
C LEU A 195 8.37 24.42 -14.83
N ARG A 196 8.77 24.52 -13.56
CA ARG A 196 9.60 25.64 -13.07
C ARG A 196 11.00 25.62 -13.67
N ALA A 197 11.64 24.44 -13.80
CA ALA A 197 12.96 24.31 -14.42
C ALA A 197 12.95 24.76 -15.89
N SER A 198 11.82 24.51 -16.59
CA SER A 198 11.59 24.94 -17.97
C SER A 198 11.05 26.38 -18.12
N GLY A 199 11.02 27.17 -17.02
CA GLY A 199 10.60 28.57 -17.05
C GLY A 199 9.09 28.77 -17.14
N LEU A 200 8.30 27.76 -16.79
CA LEU A 200 6.84 27.89 -16.70
C LEU A 200 6.44 28.13 -15.23
N ALA A 201 6.17 29.40 -14.90
CA ALA A 201 5.67 29.80 -13.59
C ALA A 201 4.16 29.56 -13.46
N ASP A 202 3.68 29.60 -12.21
CA ASP A 202 2.26 29.51 -11.90
C ASP A 202 1.47 30.62 -12.67
N GLY A 203 0.32 30.20 -13.24
CA GLY A 203 -0.49 31.07 -14.10
C GLY A 203 -0.11 31.03 -15.58
N MET A 204 1.04 30.46 -15.95
CA MET A 204 1.41 30.28 -17.36
C MET A 204 0.78 29.05 -18.01
N TYR A 205 0.16 28.21 -17.23
CA TYR A 205 -0.60 27.02 -17.64
C TYR A 205 -1.82 26.87 -16.71
N ARG A 206 -2.73 26.01 -17.07
CA ARG A 206 -3.85 25.60 -16.21
C ARG A 206 -3.62 24.19 -15.75
N MET A 207 -3.84 23.90 -14.47
CA MET A 207 -3.61 22.54 -13.95
C MET A 207 -4.89 21.90 -13.39
N ARG A 208 -4.87 20.59 -13.35
CA ARG A 208 -5.82 19.73 -12.65
C ARG A 208 -5.09 18.65 -11.88
N ASN A 209 -5.66 18.27 -10.75
CA ASN A 209 -5.20 17.12 -9.97
C ASN A 209 -6.09 15.94 -10.27
N LEU A 210 -5.62 15.04 -11.13
CA LEU A 210 -6.33 13.82 -11.52
C LEU A 210 -5.44 12.60 -11.23
N ASN A 211 -6.07 11.49 -10.84
CA ASN A 211 -5.35 10.21 -10.80
C ASN A 211 -4.98 9.73 -12.21
N TYR A 212 -4.12 8.73 -12.29
CA TYR A 212 -3.60 8.25 -13.57
C TYR A 212 -4.69 7.78 -14.55
N GLY A 213 -5.68 7.04 -14.06
CA GLY A 213 -6.79 6.58 -14.90
C GLY A 213 -7.62 7.72 -15.47
N ALA A 214 -7.97 8.69 -14.62
CA ALA A 214 -8.70 9.88 -15.02
C ALA A 214 -7.89 10.78 -15.97
N SER A 215 -6.57 10.89 -15.77
CA SER A 215 -5.67 11.64 -16.64
C SER A 215 -5.60 11.04 -18.04
N VAL A 216 -5.41 9.73 -18.13
CA VAL A 216 -5.38 9.00 -19.42
C VAL A 216 -6.72 9.15 -20.15
N GLN A 217 -7.84 9.00 -19.45
CA GLN A 217 -9.17 9.16 -20.04
C GLN A 217 -9.39 10.60 -20.50
N ALA A 218 -9.07 11.60 -19.68
CA ALA A 218 -9.25 13.01 -20.02
C ALA A 218 -8.39 13.43 -21.23
N LEU A 219 -7.15 12.90 -21.35
CA LEU A 219 -6.30 13.12 -22.51
C LEU A 219 -6.91 12.48 -23.77
N ALA A 220 -7.39 11.24 -23.66
CA ALA A 220 -8.02 10.53 -24.79
C ALA A 220 -9.28 11.25 -25.30
N GLU A 221 -10.04 11.85 -24.40
CA GLU A 221 -11.26 12.63 -24.71
C GLU A 221 -10.96 14.08 -25.12
N GLY A 222 -9.69 14.52 -25.13
CA GLY A 222 -9.31 15.90 -25.45
C GLY A 222 -9.72 16.94 -24.39
N LYS A 223 -9.98 16.49 -23.17
CA LYS A 223 -10.36 17.35 -22.03
C LYS A 223 -9.16 17.99 -21.34
N ILE A 224 -7.99 17.45 -21.54
CA ILE A 224 -6.69 18.01 -21.15
C ILE A 224 -5.70 17.89 -22.32
N ASP A 225 -4.68 18.71 -22.32
CA ASP A 225 -3.67 18.76 -23.38
C ASP A 225 -2.49 17.81 -23.10
N ALA A 226 -2.17 17.61 -21.82
CA ALA A 226 -1.09 16.75 -21.36
C ALA A 226 -1.36 16.22 -19.94
N PHE A 227 -0.65 15.16 -19.56
CA PHE A 227 -0.57 14.78 -18.15
C PHE A 227 0.83 14.31 -17.78
N PHE A 228 1.18 14.52 -16.52
CA PHE A 228 2.36 13.97 -15.88
C PHE A 228 2.02 12.67 -15.17
N CYS A 229 2.95 11.73 -15.20
CA CYS A 229 2.95 10.56 -14.33
C CYS A 229 4.38 10.19 -13.96
N THR A 230 4.60 9.81 -12.70
CA THR A 230 5.88 9.32 -12.20
C THR A 230 5.70 7.89 -11.76
N MET A 231 6.25 6.98 -12.55
CA MET A 231 6.19 5.55 -12.25
C MET A 231 7.14 4.77 -13.17
N GLY A 232 7.28 3.50 -12.89
CA GLY A 232 8.05 2.61 -13.75
C GLY A 232 7.48 2.48 -15.16
N VAL A 233 8.35 2.17 -16.09
CA VAL A 233 8.07 2.01 -17.52
C VAL A 233 8.07 0.52 -17.86
N PRO A 234 7.07 0.01 -18.62
CA PRO A 234 5.91 0.69 -19.17
C PRO A 234 4.74 0.83 -18.18
N MET A 235 4.02 1.95 -18.26
CA MET A 235 2.75 2.12 -17.55
C MET A 235 1.61 1.45 -18.32
N THR A 236 0.91 0.50 -17.72
CA THR A 236 -0.16 -0.28 -18.38
C THR A 236 -1.27 0.59 -18.98
N ALA A 237 -1.68 1.67 -18.28
CA ALA A 237 -2.73 2.56 -18.76
C ALA A 237 -2.31 3.33 -20.02
N ILE A 238 -1.05 3.83 -20.08
CA ILE A 238 -0.50 4.46 -21.28
C ILE A 238 -0.39 3.43 -22.40
N ALA A 239 0.20 2.25 -22.14
CA ALA A 239 0.37 1.19 -23.12
C ALA A 239 -0.96 0.73 -23.74
N THR A 240 -2.00 0.62 -22.93
CA THR A 240 -3.34 0.24 -23.39
C THR A 240 -3.98 1.35 -24.24
N THR A 241 -3.80 2.61 -23.85
CA THR A 241 -4.37 3.76 -24.57
C THR A 241 -3.62 4.04 -25.87
N ALA A 242 -2.29 3.88 -25.87
CA ALA A 242 -1.47 4.03 -27.08
C ALA A 242 -1.82 3.05 -28.22
N LYS A 243 -2.50 1.95 -27.90
CA LYS A 243 -3.07 1.03 -28.92
C LYS A 243 -4.35 1.57 -29.57
N LYS A 244 -5.02 2.54 -28.93
CA LYS A 244 -6.31 3.08 -29.38
C LYS A 244 -6.19 4.46 -30.01
N ILE A 245 -5.32 5.31 -29.47
CA ILE A 245 -5.05 6.65 -29.97
C ILE A 245 -3.53 6.89 -30.03
N PRO A 246 -3.05 7.66 -31.02
CA PRO A 246 -1.64 8.01 -31.11
C PRO A 246 -1.24 8.91 -29.92
N LEU A 247 -0.36 8.40 -29.06
CA LEU A 247 0.27 9.14 -27.98
C LEU A 247 1.73 9.46 -28.28
N ASN A 248 2.29 10.41 -27.57
CA ASN A 248 3.70 10.74 -27.54
C ASN A 248 4.12 11.11 -26.11
N LEU A 249 5.42 10.98 -25.83
CA LEU A 249 6.04 11.53 -24.63
C LEU A 249 6.88 12.75 -25.01
N VAL A 250 6.84 13.76 -24.17
CA VAL A 250 7.69 14.95 -24.28
C VAL A 250 9.02 14.65 -23.61
N SER A 251 10.11 14.81 -24.37
CA SER A 251 11.47 14.70 -23.86
C SER A 251 11.88 15.98 -23.16
N LEU A 252 12.61 15.84 -22.05
CA LEU A 252 13.34 16.97 -21.45
C LEU A 252 14.63 17.21 -22.24
N SER A 253 15.04 18.45 -22.36
CA SER A 253 16.36 18.80 -22.84
C SER A 253 17.43 18.52 -21.77
N ASP A 254 18.68 18.35 -22.21
CA ASP A 254 19.81 18.18 -21.29
C ASP A 254 19.91 19.35 -20.30
N GLU A 255 19.65 20.58 -20.74
CA GLU A 255 19.61 21.75 -19.86
C GLU A 255 18.53 21.69 -18.78
N GLU A 256 17.35 21.17 -19.09
CA GLU A 256 16.25 20.97 -18.13
C GLU A 256 16.61 19.88 -17.13
N ILE A 257 17.19 18.76 -17.59
CA ILE A 257 17.68 17.68 -16.75
C ILE A 257 18.77 18.18 -15.79
N ASP A 258 19.77 18.89 -16.32
CA ASP A 258 20.88 19.45 -15.53
C ASP A 258 20.36 20.47 -14.49
N LYS A 259 19.41 21.32 -14.84
CA LYS A 259 18.80 22.27 -13.90
C LYS A 259 18.09 21.60 -12.73
N VAL A 260 17.43 20.48 -12.99
CA VAL A 260 16.75 19.74 -11.94
C VAL A 260 17.75 18.97 -11.07
N THR A 261 18.64 18.20 -11.66
CA THR A 261 19.58 17.32 -10.94
C THR A 261 20.62 18.11 -10.14
N ALA A 262 21.06 19.27 -10.64
CA ALA A 262 21.97 20.15 -9.91
C ALA A 262 21.34 20.77 -8.63
N ARG A 263 20.02 20.94 -8.61
CA ARG A 263 19.30 21.51 -7.46
C ARG A 263 18.76 20.46 -6.52
N GLN A 264 18.49 19.29 -7.05
CA GLN A 264 17.83 18.19 -6.35
C GLN A 264 18.57 16.88 -6.65
N PRO A 265 19.61 16.55 -5.88
CA PRO A 265 20.48 15.40 -6.15
C PRO A 265 19.79 14.05 -6.08
N TRP A 266 18.53 14.01 -5.64
CA TRP A 266 17.71 12.81 -5.57
C TRP A 266 16.99 12.47 -6.87
N TYR A 267 17.05 13.36 -7.87
CA TYR A 267 16.68 13.03 -9.24
C TYR A 267 17.91 12.57 -10.02
N VAL A 268 17.68 11.60 -10.88
CA VAL A 268 18.71 11.07 -11.79
C VAL A 268 18.27 11.20 -13.24
N PRO A 269 19.19 11.42 -14.19
CA PRO A 269 18.84 11.29 -15.61
C PRO A 269 18.24 9.92 -15.88
N CYS A 270 17.16 9.87 -16.63
CA CYS A 270 16.42 8.66 -16.94
C CYS A 270 16.01 8.65 -18.40
N THR A 271 15.89 7.46 -18.99
CA THR A 271 15.45 7.29 -20.38
C THR A 271 14.28 6.33 -20.44
N VAL A 272 13.19 6.75 -21.06
CA VAL A 272 12.11 5.85 -21.48
C VAL A 272 12.53 5.32 -22.86
N PRO A 273 12.78 4.01 -22.99
CA PRO A 273 13.33 3.47 -24.23
C PRO A 273 12.32 3.49 -25.39
N ALA A 274 12.83 3.60 -26.60
CA ALA A 274 12.05 3.39 -27.81
C ALA A 274 11.31 2.06 -27.73
N GLY A 275 10.06 2.05 -28.21
CA GLY A 275 9.22 0.86 -28.16
C GLY A 275 8.55 0.57 -26.82
N ALA A 276 8.82 1.32 -25.76
CA ALA A 276 8.14 1.18 -24.48
C ALA A 276 6.60 1.30 -24.61
N TYR A 277 6.15 2.11 -25.54
CA TYR A 277 4.74 2.27 -25.89
C TYR A 277 4.51 2.19 -27.41
N ASN A 278 3.33 1.74 -27.82
CA ASN A 278 3.00 1.58 -29.23
C ASN A 278 3.16 2.92 -30.00
N GLY A 279 3.97 2.88 -31.05
CA GLY A 279 4.23 4.02 -31.93
C GLY A 279 5.23 5.04 -31.38
N MET A 280 5.91 4.76 -30.28
CA MET A 280 7.06 5.55 -29.79
C MET A 280 8.35 4.87 -30.25
N ASP A 281 8.98 5.43 -31.26
CA ASP A 281 10.13 4.87 -31.98
C ASP A 281 11.47 5.51 -31.65
N ARG A 282 11.48 6.42 -30.66
CA ARG A 282 12.65 7.11 -30.15
C ARG A 282 12.73 7.05 -28.64
N ASP A 283 13.93 7.08 -28.12
CA ASP A 283 14.18 7.28 -26.70
C ASP A 283 13.66 8.64 -26.25
N VAL A 284 13.14 8.70 -25.04
CA VAL A 284 12.66 9.93 -24.41
C VAL A 284 13.50 10.17 -23.17
N HIS A 285 14.29 11.24 -23.18
CA HIS A 285 15.11 11.66 -22.05
C HIS A 285 14.25 12.39 -21.02
N THR A 286 14.44 12.04 -19.75
CA THR A 286 13.67 12.59 -18.65
C THR A 286 14.49 12.49 -17.35
N ILE A 287 13.85 12.77 -16.23
CA ILE A 287 14.39 12.50 -14.90
C ILE A 287 13.67 11.32 -14.25
N GLY A 288 14.38 10.64 -13.37
CA GLY A 288 13.85 9.58 -12.55
C GLY A 288 14.04 9.85 -11.06
N VAL A 289 13.22 9.25 -10.24
CA VAL A 289 13.27 9.35 -8.78
C VAL A 289 13.15 7.97 -8.17
N LYS A 290 13.88 7.70 -7.09
CA LYS A 290 13.85 6.39 -6.42
C LYS A 290 12.61 6.26 -5.54
N ALA A 291 11.86 5.18 -5.69
CA ALA A 291 10.88 4.76 -4.71
C ALA A 291 11.60 4.18 -3.49
N VAL A 292 11.13 4.51 -2.29
CA VAL A 292 11.73 4.06 -1.02
C VAL A 292 10.63 3.53 -0.10
N LEU A 293 10.79 2.31 0.39
CA LEU A 293 9.99 1.80 1.49
C LEU A 293 10.49 2.42 2.79
N VAL A 294 9.60 3.04 3.53
CA VAL A 294 9.89 3.74 4.79
C VAL A 294 8.98 3.26 5.90
N GLY A 295 9.41 3.46 7.14
CA GLY A 295 8.60 3.20 8.33
C GLY A 295 8.65 4.33 9.33
N SER A 296 7.64 4.38 10.21
CA SER A 296 7.68 5.25 11.36
C SER A 296 8.90 4.92 12.22
N GLU A 297 9.63 5.92 12.65
CA GLU A 297 10.77 5.79 13.57
C GLU A 297 10.38 5.14 14.91
N SER A 298 9.10 5.24 15.29
CA SER A 298 8.60 4.67 16.56
C SER A 298 8.37 3.16 16.51
N LEU A 299 8.47 2.52 15.36
CA LEU A 299 8.37 1.06 15.24
C LEU A 299 9.51 0.38 15.99
N SER A 300 9.24 -0.77 16.61
CA SER A 300 10.30 -1.50 17.29
C SER A 300 11.33 -2.07 16.32
N GLN A 301 12.59 -2.09 16.75
CA GLN A 301 13.70 -2.65 15.97
C GLN A 301 13.41 -4.09 15.51
N ASP A 302 12.89 -4.93 16.40
CA ASP A 302 12.55 -6.32 16.08
C ASP A 302 11.48 -6.44 14.99
N LEU A 303 10.43 -5.64 15.08
CA LEU A 303 9.38 -5.63 14.07
C LEU A 303 9.92 -5.20 12.70
N VAL A 304 10.69 -4.11 12.63
CA VAL A 304 11.24 -3.63 11.35
C VAL A 304 12.28 -4.59 10.79
N LYS A 305 13.04 -5.28 11.66
CA LYS A 305 13.94 -6.34 11.22
C LYS A 305 13.18 -7.49 10.54
N ARG A 306 12.07 -7.96 11.11
CA ARG A 306 11.20 -8.98 10.51
C ARG A 306 10.58 -8.48 9.20
N ILE A 307 10.10 -7.23 9.17
CA ILE A 307 9.58 -6.56 7.97
C ILE A 307 10.63 -6.59 6.86
N THR A 308 11.87 -6.19 7.17
CA THR A 308 12.98 -6.17 6.21
C THR A 308 13.30 -7.58 5.70
N GLY A 309 13.34 -8.56 6.59
CA GLY A 309 13.55 -9.97 6.22
C GLY A 309 12.50 -10.45 5.22
N SER A 310 11.22 -10.26 5.53
CA SER A 310 10.10 -10.65 4.66
C SER A 310 10.18 -10.03 3.25
N LEU A 311 10.73 -8.81 3.11
CA LEU A 311 10.91 -8.18 1.80
C LEU A 311 11.85 -8.98 0.90
N PHE A 312 12.96 -9.46 1.45
CA PHE A 312 14.01 -10.12 0.65
C PHE A 312 13.81 -11.63 0.56
N ASP A 313 13.24 -12.25 1.59
CA ASP A 313 12.89 -13.68 1.58
C ASP A 313 11.84 -14.00 0.50
N HIS A 314 10.97 -13.03 0.18
CA HIS A 314 9.93 -13.14 -0.86
C HIS A 314 10.23 -12.32 -2.14
N ALA A 315 11.51 -12.00 -2.40
CA ALA A 315 11.90 -11.19 -3.56
C ALA A 315 11.37 -11.77 -4.89
N ASP A 316 11.38 -13.10 -5.03
CA ASP A 316 10.89 -13.79 -6.24
C ASP A 316 9.38 -13.68 -6.44
N GLU A 317 8.60 -13.56 -5.36
CA GLU A 317 7.16 -13.31 -5.44
C GLU A 317 6.87 -11.84 -5.75
N LEU A 318 7.61 -10.94 -5.09
CA LEU A 318 7.40 -9.51 -5.15
C LEU A 318 7.79 -8.90 -6.50
N GLN A 319 8.75 -9.48 -7.24
CA GLN A 319 9.14 -9.00 -8.55
C GLN A 319 7.98 -8.93 -9.55
N TYR A 320 6.97 -9.80 -9.42
CA TYR A 320 5.81 -9.81 -10.31
C TYR A 320 4.68 -8.87 -9.89
N SER A 321 4.86 -8.16 -8.76
CA SER A 321 3.83 -7.26 -8.23
C SER A 321 3.82 -5.89 -8.89
N VAL A 322 4.86 -5.54 -9.62
CA VAL A 322 5.03 -4.27 -10.33
C VAL A 322 5.23 -4.49 -11.82
N THR A 323 5.02 -3.45 -12.61
CA THR A 323 5.16 -3.51 -14.08
C THR A 323 6.58 -3.26 -14.58
N VAL A 324 7.49 -2.89 -13.66
CA VAL A 324 8.91 -2.66 -13.93
C VAL A 324 9.71 -3.94 -13.71
N ASP A 325 10.84 -4.05 -14.37
CA ASP A 325 11.81 -5.10 -14.07
C ASP A 325 12.51 -4.77 -12.75
N TYR A 326 11.88 -5.20 -11.67
CA TYR A 326 12.36 -4.99 -10.31
C TYR A 326 12.20 -6.24 -9.46
N ARG A 327 13.30 -6.70 -8.92
CA ARG A 327 13.38 -7.71 -7.89
C ARG A 327 14.07 -7.08 -6.66
N PRO A 328 13.48 -7.15 -5.47
CA PRO A 328 14.16 -6.67 -4.27
C PRO A 328 15.55 -7.30 -4.10
N GLU A 329 16.58 -6.46 -4.01
CA GLU A 329 17.97 -6.89 -3.88
C GLU A 329 18.63 -6.14 -2.72
N PRO A 330 19.12 -6.86 -1.66
CA PRO A 330 19.62 -6.21 -0.44
C PRO A 330 20.76 -5.22 -0.68
N SER A 331 21.70 -5.55 -1.56
CA SER A 331 22.84 -4.70 -1.85
C SER A 331 22.51 -3.41 -2.59
N GLU A 332 21.40 -3.40 -3.33
CA GLU A 332 20.89 -2.21 -4.04
C GLU A 332 19.96 -1.37 -3.14
N ALA A 333 19.26 -2.04 -2.23
CA ALA A 333 18.26 -1.40 -1.39
C ALA A 333 18.86 -0.41 -0.35
N VAL A 334 20.13 -0.52 -0.06
CA VAL A 334 20.84 0.37 0.89
C VAL A 334 21.51 1.58 0.23
N LYS A 335 21.51 1.64 -1.12
CA LYS A 335 22.22 2.69 -1.86
C LYS A 335 21.36 3.93 -2.07
N ASP A 336 21.98 5.09 -2.06
CA ASP A 336 21.40 6.39 -2.43
C ASP A 336 20.07 6.66 -1.70
N LEU A 337 20.05 6.43 -0.39
CA LEU A 337 18.92 6.73 0.45
C LEU A 337 19.02 8.17 0.98
N PRO A 338 17.98 9.01 0.87
CA PRO A 338 18.02 10.40 1.32
C PRO A 338 17.90 10.54 2.84
N ILE A 339 17.50 9.49 3.54
CA ILE A 339 17.31 9.45 4.98
C ILE A 339 17.98 8.21 5.58
N PRO A 340 18.37 8.23 6.86
CA PRO A 340 18.97 7.07 7.52
C PRO A 340 18.04 5.86 7.53
N LEU A 341 18.65 4.68 7.50
CA LEU A 341 17.95 3.42 7.73
C LEU A 341 17.37 3.35 9.14
N HIS A 342 16.22 2.71 9.26
CA HIS A 342 15.67 2.29 10.55
C HIS A 342 16.60 1.27 11.20
N ASP A 343 16.78 1.35 12.53
CA ASP A 343 17.72 0.48 13.26
C ASP A 343 17.44 -1.02 13.03
N GLY A 344 16.16 -1.40 12.91
CA GLY A 344 15.78 -2.76 12.59
C GLY A 344 16.20 -3.19 11.18
N ALA A 345 16.04 -2.31 10.20
CA ALA A 345 16.49 -2.57 8.84
C ALA A 345 18.01 -2.67 8.78
N ARG A 346 18.72 -1.71 9.41
CA ARG A 346 20.19 -1.72 9.53
C ARG A 346 20.71 -3.02 10.15
N ALA A 347 20.08 -3.46 11.24
CA ALA A 347 20.44 -4.71 11.91
C ALA A 347 20.28 -5.92 10.98
N TRP A 348 19.17 -5.99 10.24
CA TRP A 348 18.95 -7.08 9.28
C TRP A 348 20.03 -7.10 8.19
N TYR A 349 20.34 -5.94 7.58
CA TYR A 349 21.37 -5.85 6.54
C TYR A 349 22.73 -6.29 7.05
N GLN A 350 23.14 -5.82 8.23
CA GLN A 350 24.43 -6.17 8.84
C GLN A 350 24.55 -7.66 9.16
N GLU A 351 23.49 -8.27 9.71
CA GLU A 351 23.45 -9.71 10.01
C GLU A 351 23.50 -10.57 8.74
N ASN A 352 23.05 -10.05 7.62
CA ASN A 352 23.12 -10.73 6.31
C ASN A 352 24.37 -10.35 5.50
N GLY A 353 25.34 -9.66 6.12
CA GLY A 353 26.61 -9.34 5.49
C GLY A 353 26.55 -8.22 4.44
N ILE A 354 25.50 -7.43 4.44
CA ILE A 354 25.35 -6.30 3.53
C ILE A 354 26.00 -5.06 4.14
N ALA A 355 26.93 -4.46 3.41
CA ALA A 355 27.56 -3.21 3.81
C ALA A 355 26.52 -2.07 3.73
N VAL A 356 26.26 -1.45 4.88
CA VAL A 356 25.38 -0.28 4.96
C VAL A 356 26.23 0.98 4.85
N PRO A 357 25.97 1.87 3.89
CA PRO A 357 26.68 3.16 3.83
C PRO A 357 26.49 3.94 5.13
N GLU A 358 27.51 4.66 5.55
CA GLU A 358 27.37 5.66 6.62
C GLU A 358 26.42 6.78 6.14
N PRO A 359 25.61 7.33 7.02
CA PRO A 359 24.61 8.36 6.67
C PRO A 359 25.24 9.68 6.22
#